data_ae08647d2d8c160ebe1d8287b84a796d
#
_entry.id   ae08647d2d8c160ebe1d8287b84a796d
#
_cell.length_a   1.000
_cell.length_b   1.000
_cell.length_c   1.000
_cell.angle_alpha   90.00
_cell.angle_beta   90.00
_cell.angle_gamma   90.00
#
_symmetry.space_group_name_H-M   'P 1'
#
loop_
_entity.id
_entity.type
_entity.pdbx_description
1 polymer ?
#
loop_
_entity_poly.entity_id
_entity_poly.type
_entity_poly.pdbx_seq_one_letter_code
_entity_poly.pdbx_strand_id
1 'polypeptide(L)'
;MSNPFIKIEGLSYRYEEDSMTSDKHPVLNELSMEVEEGSFVAVLGHNGSGKSTLAKLLNMILTPTSGKIFVDGKEITDEAMTDEDMLALRKSMGMVFQNPDNQLVATIVEDDVAFGPENLGLPSEEIRERVNAVLSDVGMLEYATHEPHRLSGGQKQRIAIAGVLAMLPKCIIFDESTAMLDPIGRKEVMDAILRLNREKKITVIMITHYMEEAALADRILVLHDGNVLIDGTPSEVFEQEALLKSCGLNVPQCTSLIHQLRDAGMPLSGDCVSVEQCADLILQTLNKGK
;
A
#
# COMPACT_ATOMS: atom_id res chain seq x y z
N MET A 1 -25.15 1.71 -6.03
CA MET A 1 -23.96 1.38 -5.21
C MET A 1 -22.93 0.89 -6.19
N SER A 2 -21.75 1.51 -6.23
CA SER A 2 -20.64 1.02 -7.05
C SER A 2 -20.22 -0.34 -6.50
N ASN A 3 -19.87 -1.26 -7.39
CA ASN A 3 -19.34 -2.55 -6.95
C ASN A 3 -17.89 -2.31 -6.52
N PRO A 4 -17.43 -2.74 -5.33
CA PRO A 4 -16.05 -2.53 -4.91
C PRO A 4 -15.08 -3.23 -5.87
N PHE A 5 -13.91 -2.62 -6.08
CA PHE A 5 -12.86 -3.21 -6.93
C PHE A 5 -12.28 -4.48 -6.29
N ILE A 6 -12.05 -4.46 -4.97
CA ILE A 6 -11.67 -5.64 -4.21
C ILE A 6 -12.71 -5.87 -3.13
N LYS A 7 -13.16 -7.13 -2.99
CA LYS A 7 -14.03 -7.58 -1.91
C LYS A 7 -13.49 -8.86 -1.30
N ILE A 8 -13.39 -8.88 0.01
CA ILE A 8 -12.94 -10.03 0.80
C ILE A 8 -14.07 -10.44 1.72
N GLU A 9 -14.38 -11.73 1.75
CA GLU A 9 -15.44 -12.32 2.58
C GLU A 9 -14.89 -13.48 3.41
N GLY A 10 -14.80 -13.31 4.73
CA GLY A 10 -14.45 -14.34 5.70
C GLY A 10 -13.09 -15.01 5.46
N LEU A 11 -12.08 -14.24 5.01
CA LEU A 11 -10.78 -14.73 4.60
C LEU A 11 -9.97 -15.23 5.79
N SER A 12 -9.55 -16.51 5.73
CA SER A 12 -8.63 -17.07 6.72
C SER A 12 -7.42 -17.72 6.04
N TYR A 13 -6.26 -17.61 6.71
CA TYR A 13 -5.02 -18.20 6.20
C TYR A 13 -4.11 -18.73 7.30
N ARG A 14 -3.50 -19.91 7.04
CA ARG A 14 -2.47 -20.56 7.87
C ARG A 14 -1.31 -21.01 7.00
N TYR A 15 -0.07 -20.88 7.52
CA TYR A 15 1.10 -21.49 6.89
C TYR A 15 1.19 -22.97 7.27
N GLU A 16 1.46 -23.85 6.28
CA GLU A 16 1.47 -25.32 6.46
C GLU A 16 2.68 -25.87 7.24
N GLU A 17 3.77 -25.12 7.37
CA GLU A 17 5.07 -25.61 7.89
C GLU A 17 5.09 -25.92 9.41
N ASP A 18 4.01 -25.76 10.11
CA ASP A 18 3.97 -25.92 11.57
C ASP A 18 3.14 -27.11 12.10
N SER A 19 3.22 -28.24 11.41
CA SER A 19 2.49 -29.49 11.76
C SER A 19 2.91 -30.12 13.11
N MET A 20 3.87 -29.56 13.84
CA MET A 20 4.31 -30.11 15.13
C MET A 20 3.68 -29.44 16.38
N THR A 21 2.89 -28.38 16.23
CA THR A 21 2.14 -27.78 17.35
C THR A 21 0.69 -27.51 16.93
N SER A 22 -0.22 -28.28 17.47
CA SER A 22 -1.66 -28.30 17.17
C SER A 22 -2.45 -27.05 17.57
N ASP A 23 -1.81 -25.96 18.02
CA ASP A 23 -2.46 -24.82 18.67
C ASP A 23 -2.10 -23.45 18.04
N LYS A 24 -1.73 -23.39 16.77
CA LYS A 24 -1.46 -22.07 16.16
C LYS A 24 -2.72 -21.44 15.58
N HIS A 25 -3.01 -20.25 16.07
CA HIS A 25 -4.04 -19.37 15.52
C HIS A 25 -3.76 -19.04 14.03
N PRO A 26 -4.80 -18.88 13.21
CA PRO A 26 -4.61 -18.45 11.82
C PRO A 26 -3.93 -17.08 11.77
N VAL A 27 -3.09 -16.86 10.75
CA VAL A 27 -2.43 -15.57 10.53
C VAL A 27 -3.45 -14.51 10.10
N LEU A 28 -4.48 -14.92 9.37
CA LEU A 28 -5.68 -14.12 9.10
C LEU A 28 -6.89 -14.96 9.54
N ASN A 29 -7.86 -14.31 10.18
CA ASN A 29 -9.00 -14.98 10.80
C ASN A 29 -10.30 -14.29 10.40
N GLU A 30 -11.08 -14.92 9.51
CA GLU A 30 -12.39 -14.46 9.02
C GLU A 30 -12.41 -12.96 8.59
N LEU A 31 -11.29 -12.47 8.03
CA LEU A 31 -11.14 -11.08 7.61
C LEU A 31 -12.10 -10.76 6.47
N SER A 32 -12.84 -9.67 6.61
CA SER A 32 -13.71 -9.13 5.57
C SER A 32 -13.41 -7.66 5.37
N MET A 33 -13.27 -7.22 4.11
CA MET A 33 -13.06 -5.82 3.74
C MET A 33 -13.44 -5.58 2.28
N GLU A 34 -13.63 -4.32 1.94
CA GLU A 34 -13.88 -3.86 0.56
C GLU A 34 -12.92 -2.72 0.23
N VAL A 35 -12.53 -2.59 -1.04
CA VAL A 35 -11.70 -1.49 -1.56
C VAL A 35 -12.36 -0.96 -2.83
N GLU A 36 -12.66 0.34 -2.84
CA GLU A 36 -13.23 1.02 -4.00
C GLU A 36 -12.16 1.27 -5.07
N GLU A 37 -12.57 1.26 -6.34
CA GLU A 37 -11.67 1.58 -7.46
C GLU A 37 -11.13 3.01 -7.35
N GLY A 38 -9.83 3.18 -7.57
CA GLY A 38 -9.15 4.47 -7.48
C GLY A 38 -8.94 5.02 -6.07
N SER A 39 -9.35 4.28 -5.02
CA SER A 39 -9.08 4.69 -3.64
C SER A 39 -7.64 4.41 -3.21
N PHE A 40 -7.18 5.14 -2.20
CA PHE A 40 -5.93 4.88 -1.50
C PHE A 40 -6.24 4.34 -0.09
N VAL A 41 -5.95 3.06 0.14
CA VAL A 41 -6.14 2.39 1.44
C VAL A 41 -4.79 2.10 2.08
N ALA A 42 -4.57 2.59 3.30
CA ALA A 42 -3.41 2.20 4.11
C ALA A 42 -3.77 1.04 5.04
N VAL A 43 -2.85 0.08 5.17
CA VAL A 43 -2.97 -1.07 6.08
C VAL A 43 -1.90 -0.95 7.15
N LEU A 44 -2.32 -0.71 8.38
CA LEU A 44 -1.48 -0.62 9.58
C LEU A 44 -1.59 -1.90 10.43
N GLY A 45 -0.61 -2.13 11.29
CA GLY A 45 -0.62 -3.23 12.25
C GLY A 45 0.80 -3.53 12.72
N HIS A 46 0.95 -4.19 13.88
CA HIS A 46 2.25 -4.64 14.38
C HIS A 46 2.88 -5.74 13.51
N ASN A 47 4.15 -6.05 13.74
CA ASN A 47 4.82 -7.14 13.03
C ASN A 47 4.15 -8.48 13.37
N GLY A 48 3.80 -9.26 12.34
CA GLY A 48 3.08 -10.52 12.50
C GLY A 48 1.54 -10.39 12.51
N SER A 49 0.97 -9.19 12.36
CA SER A 49 -0.50 -9.02 12.33
C SER A 49 -1.20 -9.53 11.06
N GLY A 50 -0.43 -10.01 10.06
CA GLY A 50 -0.98 -10.58 8.82
C GLY A 50 -0.93 -9.67 7.59
N LYS A 51 -0.38 -8.45 7.66
CA LYS A 51 -0.37 -7.46 6.55
C LYS A 51 0.24 -7.99 5.25
N SER A 52 1.49 -8.47 5.31
CA SER A 52 2.17 -9.00 4.12
C SER A 52 1.55 -10.31 3.63
N THR A 53 0.90 -11.07 4.53
CA THR A 53 0.12 -12.24 4.14
C THR A 53 -1.12 -11.82 3.35
N LEU A 54 -1.83 -10.78 3.80
CA LEU A 54 -2.95 -10.19 3.07
C LEU A 54 -2.51 -9.70 1.69
N ALA A 55 -1.40 -8.97 1.59
CA ALA A 55 -0.85 -8.51 0.32
C ALA A 55 -0.58 -9.67 -0.66
N LYS A 56 0.04 -10.74 -0.18
CA LYS A 56 0.35 -11.93 -0.99
C LYS A 56 -0.90 -12.69 -1.45
N LEU A 57 -1.94 -12.74 -0.62
CA LEU A 57 -3.22 -13.34 -0.98
C LEU A 57 -3.94 -12.51 -2.05
N LEU A 58 -3.98 -11.18 -1.89
CA LEU A 58 -4.55 -10.27 -2.89
C LEU A 58 -3.82 -10.35 -4.23
N ASN A 59 -2.50 -10.52 -4.22
CA ASN A 59 -1.68 -10.64 -5.43
C ASN A 59 -1.56 -12.11 -5.93
N MET A 60 -2.41 -13.02 -5.44
CA MET A 60 -2.46 -14.43 -5.86
C MET A 60 -1.11 -15.17 -5.76
N ILE A 61 -0.23 -14.76 -4.83
CA ILE A 61 1.02 -15.45 -4.48
C ILE A 61 0.73 -16.58 -3.49
N LEU A 62 -0.28 -16.39 -2.63
CA LEU A 62 -0.76 -17.38 -1.69
C LEU A 62 -2.23 -17.71 -1.99
N THR A 63 -2.65 -18.94 -1.67
CA THR A 63 -4.04 -19.38 -1.73
C THR A 63 -4.61 -19.40 -0.32
N PRO A 64 -5.79 -18.81 -0.05
CA PRO A 64 -6.35 -18.80 1.28
C PRO A 64 -6.76 -20.20 1.76
N THR A 65 -6.79 -20.41 3.08
CA THR A 65 -7.29 -21.65 3.68
C THR A 65 -8.82 -21.72 3.60
N SER A 66 -9.49 -20.58 3.73
CA SER A 66 -10.95 -20.45 3.58
C SER A 66 -11.33 -18.99 3.30
N GLY A 67 -12.59 -18.77 2.90
CA GLY A 67 -13.11 -17.47 2.53
C GLY A 67 -12.93 -17.16 1.04
N LYS A 68 -13.35 -15.97 0.62
CA LYS A 68 -13.40 -15.58 -0.78
C LYS A 68 -12.76 -14.21 -1.00
N ILE A 69 -12.09 -14.06 -2.13
CA ILE A 69 -11.55 -12.80 -2.61
C ILE A 69 -12.10 -12.54 -4.02
N PHE A 70 -12.67 -11.36 -4.22
CA PHE A 70 -13.14 -10.88 -5.51
C PHE A 70 -12.30 -9.69 -5.93
N VAL A 71 -11.87 -9.67 -7.19
CA VAL A 71 -11.16 -8.56 -7.82
C VAL A 71 -11.88 -8.22 -9.12
N ASP A 72 -12.27 -6.96 -9.30
CA ASP A 72 -13.02 -6.49 -10.48
C ASP A 72 -14.27 -7.37 -10.76
N GLY A 73 -14.96 -7.77 -9.69
CA GLY A 73 -16.15 -8.62 -9.72
C GLY A 73 -15.92 -10.11 -10.00
N LYS A 74 -14.66 -10.54 -10.19
CA LYS A 74 -14.31 -11.96 -10.40
C LYS A 74 -13.75 -12.57 -9.10
N GLU A 75 -14.20 -13.77 -8.74
CA GLU A 75 -13.67 -14.52 -7.60
C GLU A 75 -12.32 -15.13 -7.95
N ILE A 76 -11.22 -14.63 -7.28
CA ILE A 76 -9.85 -15.12 -7.52
C ILE A 76 -9.52 -16.38 -6.72
N THR A 77 -10.41 -16.81 -5.85
CA THR A 77 -10.29 -18.02 -5.01
C THR A 77 -11.06 -19.20 -5.58
N ASP A 78 -11.71 -19.06 -6.74
CA ASP A 78 -12.42 -20.13 -7.42
C ASP A 78 -11.43 -21.08 -8.10
N GLU A 79 -11.44 -22.35 -7.71
CA GLU A 79 -10.63 -23.43 -8.31
C GLU A 79 -10.96 -23.67 -9.79
N ALA A 80 -12.13 -23.24 -10.26
CA ALA A 80 -12.56 -23.34 -11.64
C ALA A 80 -12.06 -22.19 -12.54
N MET A 81 -11.28 -21.25 -11.98
CA MET A 81 -10.71 -20.12 -12.75
C MET A 81 -9.79 -20.63 -13.85
N THR A 82 -9.95 -20.09 -15.05
CA THR A 82 -9.08 -20.42 -16.18
C THR A 82 -7.72 -19.72 -16.07
N ASP A 83 -6.69 -20.28 -16.71
CA ASP A 83 -5.36 -19.64 -16.76
C ASP A 83 -5.41 -18.26 -17.41
N GLU A 84 -6.30 -18.05 -18.39
CA GLU A 84 -6.50 -16.76 -19.06
C GLU A 84 -7.10 -15.72 -18.10
N ASP A 85 -8.10 -16.09 -17.30
CA ASP A 85 -8.70 -15.21 -16.27
C ASP A 85 -7.67 -14.87 -15.19
N MET A 86 -6.89 -15.85 -14.74
CA MET A 86 -5.82 -15.65 -13.76
C MET A 86 -4.75 -14.69 -14.29
N LEU A 87 -4.33 -14.86 -15.55
CA LEU A 87 -3.37 -13.96 -16.18
C LEU A 87 -3.91 -12.53 -16.30
N ALA A 88 -5.18 -12.38 -16.69
CA ALA A 88 -5.84 -11.07 -16.80
C ALA A 88 -5.91 -10.36 -15.43
N LEU A 89 -6.23 -11.09 -14.36
CA LEU A 89 -6.28 -10.55 -13.00
C LEU A 89 -4.88 -10.19 -12.48
N ARG A 90 -3.87 -11.03 -12.72
CA ARG A 90 -2.47 -10.71 -12.36
C ARG A 90 -1.95 -9.47 -13.07
N LYS A 91 -2.39 -9.20 -14.30
CA LYS A 91 -2.08 -7.95 -15.00
C LYS A 91 -2.73 -6.74 -14.34
N SER A 92 -3.93 -6.90 -13.77
CA SER A 92 -4.66 -5.81 -13.14
C SER A 92 -4.18 -5.48 -11.72
N MET A 93 -3.42 -6.40 -11.09
CA MET A 93 -2.92 -6.29 -9.71
C MET A 93 -1.41 -6.29 -9.70
N GLY A 94 -0.79 -5.15 -9.43
CA GLY A 94 0.66 -5.04 -9.24
C GLY A 94 1.07 -5.14 -7.78
N MET A 95 2.31 -5.57 -7.52
CA MET A 95 2.89 -5.56 -6.18
C MET A 95 4.31 -5.01 -6.20
N VAL A 96 4.60 -4.12 -5.25
CA VAL A 96 5.92 -3.56 -5.03
C VAL A 96 6.41 -4.00 -3.66
N PHE A 97 7.56 -4.65 -3.62
CA PHE A 97 8.12 -5.24 -2.40
C PHE A 97 8.96 -4.25 -1.59
N GLN A 98 9.21 -4.59 -0.34
CA GLN A 98 10.00 -3.80 0.61
C GLN A 98 11.43 -3.53 0.12
N ASN A 99 12.09 -4.53 -0.45
CA ASN A 99 13.45 -4.41 -0.96
C ASN A 99 13.45 -4.41 -2.49
N PRO A 100 13.76 -3.27 -3.14
CA PRO A 100 13.81 -3.19 -4.61
C PRO A 100 14.88 -4.10 -5.23
N ASP A 101 15.98 -4.41 -4.54
CA ASP A 101 17.03 -5.31 -5.06
C ASP A 101 16.52 -6.74 -5.27
N ASN A 102 15.45 -7.15 -4.60
CA ASN A 102 14.80 -8.45 -4.81
C ASN A 102 13.83 -8.44 -6.00
N GLN A 103 13.48 -7.26 -6.51
CA GLN A 103 12.52 -7.09 -7.60
C GLN A 103 13.20 -6.77 -8.93
N LEU A 104 14.30 -6.02 -8.91
CA LEU A 104 15.06 -5.65 -10.09
C LEU A 104 15.92 -6.84 -10.57
N VAL A 105 15.76 -7.23 -11.83
CA VAL A 105 16.38 -8.43 -12.39
C VAL A 105 17.32 -8.13 -13.57
N ALA A 106 17.15 -7.00 -14.26
CA ALA A 106 17.95 -6.62 -15.40
C ALA A 106 19.20 -5.79 -15.02
N THR A 107 20.15 -5.74 -15.93
CA THR A 107 21.39 -4.96 -15.77
C THR A 107 21.25 -3.49 -16.17
N ILE A 108 20.19 -3.14 -16.88
CA ILE A 108 19.87 -1.80 -17.36
C ILE A 108 18.42 -1.48 -16.96
N VAL A 109 18.16 -0.24 -16.58
CA VAL A 109 16.85 0.22 -16.07
C VAL A 109 15.74 0.02 -17.10
N GLU A 110 15.94 0.42 -18.35
CA GLU A 110 14.90 0.29 -19.39
C GLU A 110 14.55 -1.19 -19.67
N ASP A 111 15.52 -2.08 -19.61
CA ASP A 111 15.32 -3.52 -19.80
C ASP A 111 14.52 -4.10 -18.61
N ASP A 112 14.80 -3.63 -17.39
CA ASP A 112 14.07 -4.08 -16.21
C ASP A 112 12.59 -3.68 -16.27
N VAL A 113 12.31 -2.45 -16.67
CA VAL A 113 10.94 -1.94 -16.84
C VAL A 113 10.24 -2.62 -18.03
N ALA A 114 10.97 -3.01 -19.08
CA ALA A 114 10.43 -3.72 -20.23
C ALA A 114 10.09 -5.19 -19.93
N PHE A 115 10.69 -5.79 -18.90
CA PHE A 115 10.56 -7.21 -18.58
C PHE A 115 9.11 -7.71 -18.49
N GLY A 116 8.24 -6.95 -17.80
CA GLY A 116 6.82 -7.30 -17.70
C GLY A 116 6.10 -7.27 -19.06
N PRO A 117 6.13 -6.15 -19.79
CA PRO A 117 5.57 -6.03 -21.14
C PRO A 117 6.10 -7.06 -22.14
N GLU A 118 7.39 -7.42 -22.09
CA GLU A 118 7.99 -8.48 -22.93
C GLU A 118 7.37 -9.85 -22.65
N ASN A 119 7.20 -10.19 -21.37
CA ASN A 119 6.54 -11.43 -20.97
C ASN A 119 5.07 -11.49 -21.39
N LEU A 120 4.44 -10.34 -21.65
CA LEU A 120 3.09 -10.26 -22.23
C LEU A 120 3.10 -10.44 -23.75
N GLY A 121 4.27 -10.50 -24.39
CA GLY A 121 4.40 -10.63 -25.84
C GLY A 121 3.99 -9.37 -26.60
N LEU A 122 4.13 -8.19 -26.01
CA LEU A 122 3.80 -6.93 -26.67
C LEU A 122 4.79 -6.59 -27.78
N PRO A 123 4.37 -5.84 -28.82
CA PRO A 123 5.28 -5.36 -29.87
C PRO A 123 6.36 -4.43 -29.28
N SER A 124 7.59 -4.51 -29.80
CA SER A 124 8.74 -3.74 -29.32
C SER A 124 8.50 -2.21 -29.32
N GLU A 125 7.74 -1.69 -30.27
CA GLU A 125 7.41 -0.27 -30.34
C GLU A 125 6.51 0.14 -29.17
N GLU A 126 5.47 -0.64 -28.89
CA GLU A 126 4.58 -0.41 -27.72
C GLU A 126 5.33 -0.55 -26.40
N ILE A 127 6.23 -1.52 -26.26
CA ILE A 127 7.08 -1.66 -25.07
C ILE A 127 7.91 -0.41 -24.83
N ARG A 128 8.57 0.10 -25.87
CA ARG A 128 9.39 1.32 -25.77
C ARG A 128 8.57 2.55 -25.36
N GLU A 129 7.39 2.72 -25.95
CA GLU A 129 6.48 3.81 -25.57
C GLU A 129 6.06 3.71 -24.10
N ARG A 130 5.67 2.51 -23.64
CA ARG A 130 5.28 2.28 -22.24
C ARG A 130 6.43 2.54 -21.27
N VAL A 131 7.62 2.00 -21.56
CA VAL A 131 8.82 2.17 -20.73
C VAL A 131 9.15 3.66 -20.56
N ASN A 132 9.18 4.42 -21.67
CA ASN A 132 9.45 5.86 -21.61
C ASN A 132 8.37 6.61 -20.80
N ALA A 133 7.10 6.28 -21.01
CA ALA A 133 5.99 6.91 -20.30
C ALA A 133 6.07 6.66 -18.78
N VAL A 134 6.23 5.40 -18.36
CA VAL A 134 6.26 5.06 -16.92
C VAL A 134 7.53 5.55 -16.23
N LEU A 135 8.68 5.54 -16.89
CA LEU A 135 9.91 6.14 -16.36
C LEU A 135 9.75 7.67 -16.18
N SER A 136 9.07 8.34 -17.10
CA SER A 136 8.73 9.76 -16.95
C SER A 136 7.78 9.99 -15.76
N ASP A 137 6.76 9.13 -15.59
CA ASP A 137 5.78 9.22 -14.50
C ASP A 137 6.42 9.17 -13.11
N VAL A 138 7.46 8.34 -12.97
CA VAL A 138 8.19 8.19 -11.70
C VAL A 138 9.44 9.09 -11.61
N GLY A 139 9.69 9.94 -12.61
CA GLY A 139 10.84 10.87 -12.65
C GLY A 139 12.18 10.16 -12.79
N MET A 140 12.23 9.06 -13.57
CA MET A 140 13.44 8.24 -13.76
C MET A 140 13.87 8.10 -15.22
N LEU A 141 13.30 8.89 -16.14
CA LEU A 141 13.57 8.75 -17.57
C LEU A 141 15.06 9.01 -17.93
N GLU A 142 15.73 9.93 -17.25
CA GLU A 142 17.15 10.22 -17.45
C GLU A 142 18.08 9.05 -17.05
N TYR A 143 17.56 8.11 -16.23
CA TYR A 143 18.29 6.93 -15.77
C TYR A 143 18.02 5.68 -16.61
N ALA A 144 17.27 5.78 -17.72
CA ALA A 144 16.84 4.62 -18.53
C ALA A 144 17.98 3.68 -18.92
N THR A 145 19.15 4.24 -19.31
CA THR A 145 20.34 3.50 -19.72
C THR A 145 21.32 3.21 -18.58
N HIS A 146 20.97 3.54 -17.35
CA HIS A 146 21.83 3.31 -16.18
C HIS A 146 21.70 1.88 -15.64
N GLU A 147 22.73 1.46 -14.93
CA GLU A 147 22.74 0.20 -14.20
C GLU A 147 22.06 0.37 -12.84
N PRO A 148 21.03 -0.45 -12.49
CA PRO A 148 20.29 -0.29 -11.23
C PRO A 148 21.17 -0.31 -9.99
N HIS A 149 22.27 -1.07 -9.96
CA HIS A 149 23.15 -1.16 -8.82
C HIS A 149 23.89 0.15 -8.46
N ARG A 150 23.94 1.12 -9.38
CA ARG A 150 24.55 2.45 -9.16
C ARG A 150 23.57 3.48 -8.62
N LEU A 151 22.33 3.11 -8.45
CA LEU A 151 21.26 4.02 -8.05
C LEU A 151 21.02 3.97 -6.53
N SER A 152 20.49 5.08 -5.99
CA SER A 152 20.05 5.13 -4.59
C SER A 152 18.85 4.21 -4.35
N GLY A 153 18.60 3.84 -3.08
CA GLY A 153 17.43 3.02 -2.73
C GLY A 153 16.10 3.60 -3.21
N GLY A 154 15.90 4.92 -3.06
CA GLY A 154 14.71 5.61 -3.55
C GLY A 154 14.58 5.60 -5.08
N GLN A 155 15.69 5.73 -5.81
CA GLN A 155 15.70 5.58 -7.27
C GLN A 155 15.36 4.16 -7.70
N LYS A 156 15.97 3.14 -7.09
CA LYS A 156 15.65 1.73 -7.34
C LYS A 156 14.18 1.43 -7.07
N GLN A 157 13.62 1.96 -5.98
CA GLN A 157 12.21 1.76 -5.64
C GLN A 157 11.30 2.38 -6.70
N ARG A 158 11.61 3.57 -7.21
CA ARG A 158 10.84 4.18 -8.30
C ARG A 158 10.94 3.39 -9.60
N ILE A 159 12.08 2.75 -9.89
CA ILE A 159 12.20 1.84 -11.04
C ILE A 159 11.35 0.59 -10.83
N ALA A 160 11.36 -0.01 -9.63
CA ALA A 160 10.49 -1.14 -9.32
C ALA A 160 9.01 -0.79 -9.50
N ILE A 161 8.60 0.43 -9.12
CA ILE A 161 7.25 0.97 -9.38
C ILE A 161 7.01 1.08 -10.89
N ALA A 162 7.97 1.62 -11.67
CA ALA A 162 7.83 1.75 -13.12
C ALA A 162 7.65 0.39 -13.80
N GLY A 163 8.39 -0.64 -13.38
CA GLY A 163 8.24 -2.02 -13.90
C GLY A 163 6.84 -2.58 -13.69
N VAL A 164 6.25 -2.30 -12.52
CA VAL A 164 4.84 -2.68 -12.24
C VAL A 164 3.88 -1.86 -13.09
N LEU A 165 4.09 -0.55 -13.21
CA LEU A 165 3.24 0.36 -14.00
C LEU A 165 3.22 0.03 -15.50
N ALA A 166 4.32 -0.49 -16.05
CA ALA A 166 4.41 -0.87 -17.45
C ALA A 166 3.43 -1.99 -17.85
N MET A 167 2.90 -2.72 -16.85
CA MET A 167 1.84 -3.72 -17.02
C MET A 167 0.43 -3.08 -17.09
N LEU A 168 0.30 -1.77 -16.85
CA LEU A 168 -0.95 -1.01 -16.77
C LEU A 168 -1.95 -1.58 -15.74
N PRO A 169 -1.54 -1.75 -14.48
CA PRO A 169 -2.40 -2.30 -13.44
C PRO A 169 -3.51 -1.32 -13.05
N LYS A 170 -4.67 -1.84 -12.61
CA LYS A 170 -5.73 -1.04 -11.99
C LYS A 170 -5.47 -0.81 -10.49
N CYS A 171 -4.71 -1.70 -9.87
CA CYS A 171 -4.35 -1.63 -8.45
C CYS A 171 -2.87 -1.96 -8.24
N ILE A 172 -2.23 -1.24 -7.32
CA ILE A 172 -0.86 -1.54 -6.87
C ILE A 172 -0.85 -1.72 -5.36
N ILE A 173 -0.29 -2.83 -4.92
CA ILE A 173 -0.06 -3.14 -3.51
C ILE A 173 1.39 -2.80 -3.19
N PHE A 174 1.62 -1.93 -2.22
CA PHE A 174 2.93 -1.56 -1.70
C PHE A 174 3.15 -2.24 -0.35
N ASP A 175 4.04 -3.23 -0.28
CA ASP A 175 4.35 -3.95 0.96
C ASP A 175 5.62 -3.37 1.60
N GLU A 176 5.44 -2.40 2.52
CA GLU A 176 6.50 -1.70 3.24
C GLU A 176 7.59 -1.10 2.31
N SER A 177 7.20 -0.70 1.11
CA SER A 177 8.11 -0.31 0.02
C SER A 177 8.95 0.95 0.29
N THR A 178 8.68 1.68 1.37
CA THR A 178 9.42 2.88 1.80
C THR A 178 10.29 2.64 3.03
N ALA A 179 10.20 1.46 3.65
CA ALA A 179 10.83 1.18 4.96
C ALA A 179 12.37 1.27 4.94
N MET A 180 12.99 0.96 3.79
CA MET A 180 14.46 0.95 3.64
C MET A 180 15.01 2.27 3.08
N LEU A 181 14.16 3.30 2.90
CA LEU A 181 14.55 4.56 2.27
C LEU A 181 14.91 5.64 3.32
N ASP A 182 15.84 6.49 2.93
CA ASP A 182 16.11 7.73 3.65
C ASP A 182 14.89 8.69 3.54
N PRO A 183 14.81 9.74 4.37
CA PRO A 183 13.64 10.63 4.36
C PRO A 183 13.36 11.30 3.01
N ILE A 184 14.41 11.61 2.23
CA ILE A 184 14.26 12.25 0.92
C ILE A 184 13.71 11.24 -0.08
N GLY A 185 14.32 10.06 -0.19
CA GLY A 185 13.86 8.98 -1.08
C GLY A 185 12.45 8.52 -0.75
N ARG A 186 12.10 8.46 0.55
CA ARG A 186 10.73 8.15 0.98
C ARG A 186 9.73 9.18 0.47
N LYS A 187 10.04 10.46 0.63
CA LYS A 187 9.18 11.54 0.13
C LYS A 187 8.99 11.45 -1.39
N GLU A 188 10.06 11.26 -2.14
CA GLU A 188 10.01 11.13 -3.60
C GLU A 188 9.14 9.94 -4.06
N VAL A 189 9.25 8.80 -3.38
CA VAL A 189 8.42 7.62 -3.65
C VAL A 189 6.96 7.89 -3.29
N MET A 190 6.69 8.49 -2.13
CA MET A 190 5.32 8.86 -1.73
C MET A 190 4.68 9.85 -2.70
N ASP A 191 5.43 10.87 -3.15
CA ASP A 191 4.95 11.83 -4.14
C ASP A 191 4.60 11.14 -5.48
N ALA A 192 5.38 10.12 -5.89
CA ALA A 192 5.06 9.32 -7.06
C ALA A 192 3.78 8.49 -6.85
N ILE A 193 3.64 7.78 -5.73
CA ILE A 193 2.44 6.98 -5.39
C ILE A 193 1.19 7.87 -5.38
N LEU A 194 1.25 9.04 -4.75
CA LEU A 194 0.13 9.98 -4.70
C LEU A 194 -0.27 10.48 -6.10
N ARG A 195 0.70 10.77 -6.97
CA ARG A 195 0.39 11.14 -8.37
C ARG A 195 -0.32 10.00 -9.11
N LEU A 196 0.16 8.77 -8.97
CA LEU A 196 -0.45 7.59 -9.60
C LEU A 196 -1.90 7.39 -9.14
N ASN A 197 -2.16 7.54 -7.86
CA ASN A 197 -3.52 7.44 -7.33
C ASN A 197 -4.41 8.62 -7.77
N ARG A 198 -3.97 9.86 -7.52
CA ARG A 198 -4.81 11.05 -7.72
C ARG A 198 -5.03 11.41 -9.18
N GLU A 199 -3.97 11.31 -10.01
CA GLU A 199 -4.03 11.73 -11.41
C GLU A 199 -4.40 10.59 -12.35
N LYS A 200 -3.83 9.38 -12.12
CA LYS A 200 -4.09 8.20 -12.98
C LYS A 200 -5.19 7.28 -12.46
N LYS A 201 -5.77 7.58 -11.29
CA LYS A 201 -6.86 6.81 -10.66
C LYS A 201 -6.51 5.34 -10.40
N ILE A 202 -5.23 5.03 -10.23
CA ILE A 202 -4.79 3.70 -9.84
C ILE A 202 -5.19 3.47 -8.37
N THR A 203 -5.84 2.35 -8.08
CA THR A 203 -6.14 1.92 -6.71
C THR A 203 -4.83 1.61 -5.99
N VAL A 204 -4.67 2.10 -4.77
CA VAL A 204 -3.47 1.88 -3.96
C VAL A 204 -3.83 1.18 -2.66
N ILE A 205 -3.14 0.07 -2.38
CA ILE A 205 -3.13 -0.55 -1.05
C ILE A 205 -1.70 -0.43 -0.52
N MET A 206 -1.52 0.30 0.57
CA MET A 206 -0.20 0.56 1.12
C MET A 206 -0.07 -0.03 2.52
N ILE A 207 0.78 -1.03 2.67
CA ILE A 207 1.20 -1.53 3.96
C ILE A 207 2.38 -0.68 4.42
N THR A 208 2.27 -0.06 5.58
CA THR A 208 3.31 0.79 6.13
C THR A 208 3.33 0.77 7.66
N HIS A 209 4.47 1.15 8.21
CA HIS A 209 4.67 1.42 9.65
C HIS A 209 4.76 2.93 9.93
N TYR A 210 4.71 3.78 8.90
CA TYR A 210 4.81 5.23 9.03
C TYR A 210 3.41 5.85 9.07
N MET A 211 3.08 6.44 10.20
CA MET A 211 1.76 7.05 10.42
C MET A 211 1.52 8.24 9.49
N GLU A 212 2.60 8.95 9.14
CA GLU A 212 2.57 10.08 8.19
C GLU A 212 2.21 9.63 6.77
N GLU A 213 2.60 8.42 6.36
CA GLU A 213 2.20 7.83 5.08
C GLU A 213 0.73 7.40 5.09
N ALA A 214 0.32 6.74 6.18
CA ALA A 214 -1.06 6.32 6.36
C ALA A 214 -2.02 7.52 6.43
N ALA A 215 -1.57 8.66 6.97
CA ALA A 215 -2.33 9.90 7.03
C ALA A 215 -2.68 10.49 5.65
N LEU A 216 -1.98 10.06 4.58
CA LEU A 216 -2.23 10.50 3.21
C LEU A 216 -3.29 9.67 2.48
N ALA A 217 -3.68 8.53 3.06
CA ALA A 217 -4.69 7.63 2.50
C ALA A 217 -6.12 8.18 2.66
N ASP A 218 -7.03 7.69 1.84
CA ASP A 218 -8.47 7.98 1.98
C ASP A 218 -9.07 7.19 3.15
N ARG A 219 -8.51 6.01 3.45
CA ARG A 219 -8.99 5.07 4.46
C ARG A 219 -7.83 4.29 5.06
N ILE A 220 -7.91 4.02 6.34
CA ILE A 220 -6.94 3.21 7.09
C ILE A 220 -7.63 1.96 7.63
N LEU A 221 -7.00 0.81 7.38
CA LEU A 221 -7.35 -0.46 7.97
C LEU A 221 -6.29 -0.86 8.99
N VAL A 222 -6.67 -1.07 10.23
CA VAL A 222 -5.75 -1.53 11.29
C VAL A 222 -5.95 -3.02 11.50
N LEU A 223 -4.91 -3.80 11.23
CA LEU A 223 -4.89 -5.25 11.50
C LEU A 223 -4.23 -5.54 12.84
N HIS A 224 -4.88 -6.37 13.64
CA HIS A 224 -4.37 -6.87 14.91
C HIS A 224 -4.72 -8.37 15.04
N ASP A 225 -3.70 -9.20 15.26
CA ASP A 225 -3.83 -10.66 15.41
C ASP A 225 -4.74 -11.31 14.35
N GLY A 226 -4.51 -10.95 13.09
CA GLY A 226 -5.22 -11.51 11.93
C GLY A 226 -6.64 -10.99 11.71
N ASN A 227 -7.10 -10.03 12.50
CA ASN A 227 -8.44 -9.45 12.41
C ASN A 227 -8.37 -7.95 12.07
N VAL A 228 -9.44 -7.41 11.49
CA VAL A 228 -9.62 -5.97 11.34
C VAL A 228 -10.06 -5.40 12.69
N LEU A 229 -9.23 -4.56 13.29
CA LEU A 229 -9.52 -3.91 14.57
C LEU A 229 -10.24 -2.58 14.38
N ILE A 230 -9.74 -1.75 13.45
CA ILE A 230 -10.29 -0.43 13.13
C ILE A 230 -10.32 -0.29 11.61
N ASP A 231 -11.35 0.35 11.12
CA ASP A 231 -11.54 0.67 9.71
C ASP A 231 -12.23 2.04 9.61
N GLY A 232 -11.56 3.03 9.04
CA GLY A 232 -12.08 4.39 8.97
C GLY A 232 -11.15 5.35 8.23
N THR A 233 -11.53 6.62 8.20
CA THR A 233 -10.69 7.70 7.70
C THR A 233 -9.47 7.91 8.61
N PRO A 234 -8.38 8.52 8.12
CA PRO A 234 -7.21 8.81 8.96
C PRO A 234 -7.57 9.56 10.26
N SER A 235 -8.50 10.51 10.20
CA SER A 235 -8.94 11.27 11.38
C SER A 235 -9.61 10.37 12.41
N GLU A 236 -10.58 9.53 11.99
CA GLU A 236 -11.30 8.61 12.87
C GLU A 236 -10.39 7.55 13.50
N VAL A 237 -9.39 7.08 12.76
CA VAL A 237 -8.45 6.06 13.25
C VAL A 237 -7.47 6.68 14.25
N PHE A 238 -6.87 7.83 13.92
CA PHE A 238 -5.86 8.45 14.79
C PHE A 238 -6.43 9.15 16.01
N GLU A 239 -7.73 9.47 16.04
CA GLU A 239 -8.43 9.88 17.25
C GLU A 239 -8.39 8.79 18.34
N GLN A 240 -8.31 7.51 17.95
CA GLN A 240 -8.28 6.36 18.85
C GLN A 240 -6.86 6.04 19.35
N GLU A 241 -6.08 7.05 19.74
CA GLU A 241 -4.66 6.91 20.12
C GLU A 241 -4.42 5.84 21.20
N ALA A 242 -5.29 5.78 22.22
CA ALA A 242 -5.17 4.81 23.32
C ALA A 242 -5.30 3.35 22.80
N LEU A 243 -6.23 3.10 21.90
CA LEU A 243 -6.44 1.80 21.28
C LEU A 243 -5.25 1.41 20.37
N LEU A 244 -4.77 2.34 19.55
CA LEU A 244 -3.60 2.14 18.69
C LEU A 244 -2.35 1.82 19.53
N LYS A 245 -2.11 2.55 20.62
CA LYS A 245 -1.01 2.28 21.54
C LYS A 245 -1.10 0.90 22.19
N SER A 246 -2.30 0.42 22.52
CA SER A 246 -2.49 -0.93 23.07
C SER A 246 -2.10 -2.04 22.08
N CYS A 247 -2.13 -1.74 20.78
CA CYS A 247 -1.73 -2.63 19.69
C CYS A 247 -0.28 -2.40 19.21
N GLY A 248 0.50 -1.58 19.94
CA GLY A 248 1.89 -1.25 19.59
C GLY A 248 2.03 -0.28 18.41
N LEU A 249 0.98 0.46 18.08
CA LEU A 249 0.97 1.49 17.04
C LEU A 249 0.97 2.88 17.67
N ASN A 250 1.48 3.86 16.93
CA ASN A 250 1.46 5.26 17.31
C ASN A 250 0.45 6.04 16.44
N VAL A 251 0.32 7.33 16.69
CA VAL A 251 -0.36 8.30 15.84
C VAL A 251 0.68 9.26 15.23
N PRO A 252 0.36 10.03 14.17
CA PRO A 252 1.22 11.08 13.67
C PRO A 252 1.66 12.04 14.78
N GLN A 253 2.89 12.56 14.69
CA GLN A 253 3.42 13.46 15.73
C GLN A 253 2.54 14.71 15.93
N CYS A 254 1.97 15.25 14.85
CA CYS A 254 1.06 16.38 14.90
C CYS A 254 -0.25 16.04 15.67
N THR A 255 -0.79 14.85 15.47
CA THR A 255 -1.98 14.36 16.20
C THR A 255 -1.66 14.24 17.70
N SER A 256 -0.53 13.59 18.03
CA SER A 256 -0.09 13.44 19.44
C SER A 256 0.13 14.79 20.11
N LEU A 257 0.70 15.78 19.40
CA LEU A 257 0.87 17.13 19.92
C LEU A 257 -0.47 17.79 20.26
N ILE A 258 -1.47 17.68 19.37
CA ILE A 258 -2.80 18.24 19.62
C ILE A 258 -3.46 17.58 20.83
N HIS A 259 -3.35 16.27 20.98
CA HIS A 259 -3.88 15.56 22.15
C HIS A 259 -3.21 16.05 23.44
N GLN A 260 -1.88 16.17 23.47
CA GLN A 260 -1.13 16.66 24.63
C GLN A 260 -1.48 18.12 24.99
N LEU A 261 -1.64 19.01 24.00
CA LEU A 261 -2.05 20.39 24.22
C LEU A 261 -3.49 20.48 24.77
N ARG A 262 -4.38 19.60 24.29
CA ARG A 262 -5.75 19.48 24.79
C ARG A 262 -5.77 19.01 26.23
N ASP A 263 -4.98 18.00 26.58
CA ASP A 263 -4.83 17.49 27.95
C ASP A 263 -4.22 18.53 28.90
N ALA A 264 -3.37 19.41 28.36
CA ALA A 264 -2.81 20.56 29.10
C ALA A 264 -3.81 21.73 29.25
N GLY A 265 -5.06 21.59 28.80
CA GLY A 265 -6.14 22.58 28.97
C GLY A 265 -6.28 23.58 27.83
N MET A 266 -5.58 23.40 26.68
CA MET A 266 -5.80 24.26 25.52
C MET A 266 -7.14 23.90 24.85
N PRO A 267 -8.03 24.87 24.57
CA PRO A 267 -9.37 24.60 24.03
C PRO A 267 -9.33 24.32 22.52
N LEU A 268 -8.57 23.29 22.10
CA LEU A 268 -8.46 22.85 20.75
C LEU A 268 -9.65 21.96 20.38
N SER A 269 -10.38 22.34 19.33
CA SER A 269 -11.52 21.59 18.81
C SER A 269 -11.20 21.04 17.43
N GLY A 270 -11.27 19.71 17.26
CA GLY A 270 -10.93 19.00 16.02
C GLY A 270 -9.58 18.32 16.08
N ASP A 271 -9.39 17.33 15.23
CA ASP A 271 -8.17 16.56 15.12
C ASP A 271 -7.38 16.97 13.87
N CYS A 272 -6.12 16.63 13.84
CA CYS A 272 -5.25 16.87 12.70
C CYS A 272 -4.44 15.60 12.39
N VAL A 273 -4.19 15.38 11.14
CA VAL A 273 -3.37 14.27 10.64
C VAL A 273 -2.14 14.77 9.85
N SER A 274 -2.07 16.10 9.63
CA SER A 274 -0.92 16.74 8.98
C SER A 274 -0.38 17.92 9.80
N VAL A 275 0.88 18.28 9.52
CA VAL A 275 1.55 19.43 10.19
C VAL A 275 0.83 20.75 9.88
N GLU A 276 0.34 20.92 8.67
CA GLU A 276 -0.40 22.12 8.23
C GLU A 276 -1.71 22.26 9.01
N GLN A 277 -2.49 21.17 9.10
CA GLN A 277 -3.73 21.14 9.89
C GLN A 277 -3.48 21.44 11.37
N CYS A 278 -2.40 20.89 11.92
CA CYS A 278 -1.98 21.13 13.30
C CYS A 278 -1.67 22.63 13.53
N ALA A 279 -0.86 23.22 12.64
CA ALA A 279 -0.50 24.64 12.72
C ALA A 279 -1.75 25.54 12.63
N ASP A 280 -2.64 25.27 11.68
CA ASP A 280 -3.88 26.02 11.49
C ASP A 280 -4.79 25.95 12.74
N LEU A 281 -4.94 24.76 13.33
CA LEU A 281 -5.75 24.54 14.50
C LEU A 281 -5.23 25.33 15.72
N ILE A 282 -3.92 25.31 15.94
CA ILE A 282 -3.26 26.08 17.00
C ILE A 282 -3.44 27.60 16.77
N LEU A 283 -3.16 28.07 15.54
CA LEU A 283 -3.30 29.51 15.22
C LEU A 283 -4.72 30.01 15.37
N GLN A 284 -5.72 29.25 14.93
CA GLN A 284 -7.13 29.60 15.10
C GLN A 284 -7.53 29.73 16.59
N THR A 285 -7.00 28.84 17.43
CA THR A 285 -7.29 28.85 18.88
C THR A 285 -6.63 30.03 19.56
N LEU A 286 -5.36 30.36 19.23
CA LEU A 286 -4.67 31.53 19.79
C LEU A 286 -5.30 32.85 19.36
N ASN A 287 -5.85 32.93 18.15
CA ASN A 287 -6.53 34.13 17.65
C ASN A 287 -7.93 34.34 18.25
N LYS A 288 -8.64 33.28 18.68
CA LYS A 288 -9.92 33.36 19.38
C LYS A 288 -9.80 33.78 20.86
N GLY A 289 -8.60 33.65 21.44
CA GLY A 289 -8.30 34.03 22.82
C GLY A 289 -7.84 35.48 22.98
N LYS A 290 -7.79 36.25 21.88
CA LYS A 290 -7.55 37.70 21.85
C LYS A 290 -8.86 38.42 21.61
#